data_10dcfabace3af9b33b9482c8e2e28673
#
_entry.id   10dcfabace3af9b33b9482c8e2e28673
#
_cell.length_a   1.000
_cell.length_b   1.000
_cell.length_c   1.000
_cell.angle_alpha   90.00
_cell.angle_beta   90.00
_cell.angle_gamma   90.00
#
_symmetry.space_group_name_H-M   'P 1'
#
loop_
_entity.id
_entity.type
_entity.pdbx_description
1 polymer ?
#
loop_
_entity_poly.entity_id
_entity_poly.type
_entity_poly.pdbx_seq_one_letter_code
_entity_poly.pdbx_strand_id
1 'polypeptide(L)'
;MFYRSCLQGTAALASISLLAGCGLFADAGAEGQQRISVGTMSEPSSLDPAAAWDGSWELYRNVFQTLLSFPTGSSTPQPDAAKSCQFTDAVNKVYECELRPGLTFSDGEKLDAQAVKHSIDRIRTIDASTGPNGLLGSLAKVDVTGDRTVKFTLKTSDATFPYILATPATSLVAPKQYPADKLREDGRVTGSGPYVLHSYSKGDRAELSKNSTYEGFAERRNNAVTIRYFKDSGEMVGALKQKRIDTIYRGLTAADVIELQKGLAENNHLRLTETVGADIRYLVFNAEDPVAGKPAVRKAIAQIIDRGALVGKVYQGTAEPLYSMVPKGIAGHTTEFYDRFGEPSAATARETLRDAGIDEPVKLTFWYTTDRYGSATAPEFAELKRQLEASGLFRITIQGKPWTEFQKGYSSGAYPVFGRGWFPDFPDPDNFIAPFVGENNALRTPYESPEITNELLPRSRRETDRGAVTKQFERAQEIIADDVRLLPLWQGKLYIASSEEIGGGERALDPTTVMQLWELFRKASW
;
A
#
# COMPACT_ATOMS: atom_id res chain seq x y z
N MET A 1 19.28 77.73 60.59
CA MET A 1 17.86 78.02 60.96
C MET A 1 16.98 77.02 60.25
N PHE A 2 16.50 76.01 61.03
CA PHE A 2 15.16 75.42 60.96
C PHE A 2 14.60 75.02 59.62
N TYR A 3 14.02 73.80 59.29
CA TYR A 3 13.37 72.70 60.04
C TYR A 3 13.24 71.54 58.97
N ARG A 4 13.57 70.31 59.26
CA ARG A 4 12.86 69.12 59.69
C ARG A 4 11.53 68.76 59.00
N SER A 5 11.54 67.51 58.60
CA SER A 5 10.41 66.51 58.58
C SER A 5 9.51 66.54 57.32
N CYS A 6 9.17 65.42 56.63
CA CYS A 6 8.72 64.14 57.10
C CYS A 6 8.95 63.06 56.06
N LEU A 7 9.40 61.91 56.55
CA LEU A 7 9.22 60.61 55.91
C LEU A 7 7.73 60.21 55.91
N GLN A 8 7.36 59.45 54.92
CA GLN A 8 6.57 58.22 54.95
C GLN A 8 5.65 58.08 53.76
N GLY A 9 5.79 56.96 53.06
CA GLY A 9 4.65 56.21 52.57
C GLY A 9 4.50 56.15 51.06
N THR A 10 5.22 55.23 50.42
CA THR A 10 4.63 54.46 49.30
C THR A 10 5.60 53.29 48.93
N ALA A 11 5.54 52.27 49.76
CA ALA A 11 6.06 50.93 49.43
C ALA A 11 4.87 49.96 49.53
N ALA A 12 4.13 49.80 48.45
CA ALA A 12 3.20 48.66 48.24
C ALA A 12 2.42 48.83 46.93
N LEU A 13 3.04 48.50 45.80
CA LEU A 13 2.32 48.27 44.51
C LEU A 13 3.31 47.75 43.43
N ALA A 14 4.10 46.73 43.76
CA ALA A 14 4.99 46.10 42.80
C ALA A 14 5.10 44.57 43.01
N SER A 15 3.97 43.90 43.32
CA SER A 15 4.02 42.45 43.60
C SER A 15 2.86 41.64 42.98
N ILE A 16 2.10 42.15 41.99
CA ILE A 16 0.95 41.40 41.40
C ILE A 16 1.04 41.28 39.86
N SER A 17 2.19 41.50 39.24
CA SER A 17 2.31 41.38 37.77
C SER A 17 3.18 40.21 37.29
N LEU A 18 3.54 39.25 38.13
CA LEU A 18 4.43 38.13 37.80
C LEU A 18 3.77 36.74 37.83
N LEU A 19 2.45 36.66 38.00
CA LEU A 19 1.73 35.37 38.04
C LEU A 19 0.84 35.11 36.83
N ALA A 20 0.78 36.00 35.84
CA ALA A 20 -0.03 35.82 34.66
C ALA A 20 0.77 35.32 33.43
N GLY A 21 2.08 35.08 33.57
CA GLY A 21 2.96 34.67 32.46
C GLY A 21 3.20 33.18 32.31
N CYS A 22 2.81 32.35 33.26
CA CYS A 22 3.10 30.89 33.22
C CYS A 22 2.04 30.03 32.56
N GLY A 23 0.88 30.55 32.23
CA GLY A 23 -0.21 29.75 31.61
C GLY A 23 -0.14 29.62 30.10
N LEU A 24 0.56 30.53 29.42
CA LEU A 24 0.62 30.52 27.94
C LEU A 24 1.78 29.70 27.35
N PHE A 25 2.78 29.33 28.18
CA PHE A 25 3.87 28.48 27.75
C PHE A 25 3.70 27.00 28.10
N ALA A 26 2.74 26.66 28.98
CA ALA A 26 2.49 25.26 29.37
C ALA A 26 1.75 24.49 28.28
N ASP A 27 0.86 25.13 27.51
CA ASP A 27 0.13 24.44 26.43
C ASP A 27 1.00 24.17 25.20
N ALA A 28 1.88 25.06 24.83
CA ALA A 28 2.79 24.83 23.68
C ALA A 28 3.82 23.72 23.97
N GLY A 29 4.22 23.55 25.22
CA GLY A 29 5.12 22.47 25.64
C GLY A 29 4.44 21.11 25.73
N ALA A 30 3.18 21.06 26.17
CA ALA A 30 2.41 19.84 26.28
C ALA A 30 1.95 19.31 24.89
N GLU A 31 1.59 20.20 23.96
CA GLU A 31 1.31 19.83 22.58
C GLU A 31 2.56 19.34 21.84
N GLY A 32 3.72 19.95 22.08
CA GLY A 32 5.00 19.53 21.50
C GLY A 32 5.42 18.13 21.94
N GLN A 33 5.14 17.73 23.19
CA GLN A 33 5.43 16.38 23.71
C GLN A 33 4.46 15.30 23.18
N GLN A 34 3.29 15.66 22.68
CA GLN A 34 2.31 14.71 22.15
C GLN A 34 2.38 14.54 20.63
N ARG A 35 3.12 15.39 19.94
CA ARG A 35 3.31 15.31 18.49
C ARG A 35 4.30 14.19 18.14
N ILE A 36 3.97 13.39 17.13
CA ILE A 36 4.83 12.32 16.60
C ILE A 36 5.30 12.72 15.21
N SER A 37 6.61 12.57 14.94
CA SER A 37 7.20 12.83 13.64
C SER A 37 7.49 11.52 12.91
N VAL A 38 6.85 11.32 11.76
CA VAL A 38 6.98 10.12 10.91
C VAL A 38 7.80 10.47 9.67
N GLY A 39 8.88 9.76 9.41
CA GLY A 39 9.66 9.85 8.18
C GLY A 39 9.18 8.83 7.15
N THR A 40 9.02 9.24 5.89
CA THR A 40 8.66 8.37 4.78
C THR A 40 9.26 8.87 3.46
N MET A 41 9.42 7.97 2.49
CA MET A 41 9.73 8.31 1.10
C MET A 41 8.48 8.34 0.20
N SER A 42 7.29 8.12 0.77
CA SER A 42 6.00 8.12 0.06
C SER A 42 5.35 9.49 0.15
N GLU A 43 5.85 10.46 -0.60
CA GLU A 43 5.19 11.75 -0.74
C GLU A 43 3.94 11.61 -1.62
N PRO A 44 2.78 12.23 -1.26
CA PRO A 44 1.59 12.19 -2.11
C PRO A 44 1.84 12.89 -3.46
N SER A 45 1.48 12.20 -4.54
CA SER A 45 1.52 12.78 -5.89
C SER A 45 0.40 13.79 -6.11
N SER A 46 -0.71 13.65 -5.36
CA SER A 46 -1.85 14.57 -5.32
C SER A 46 -2.47 14.61 -3.93
N LEU A 47 -3.10 15.74 -3.58
CA LEU A 47 -3.94 15.86 -2.39
C LEU A 47 -5.41 15.54 -2.68
N ASP A 48 -5.78 15.32 -3.93
CA ASP A 48 -7.12 14.93 -4.35
C ASP A 48 -7.22 13.42 -4.54
N PRO A 49 -8.10 12.71 -3.79
CA PRO A 49 -8.19 11.26 -3.86
C PRO A 49 -8.57 10.71 -5.25
N ALA A 50 -9.27 11.49 -6.08
CA ALA A 50 -9.62 11.06 -7.43
C ALA A 50 -8.43 11.03 -8.41
N ALA A 51 -7.30 11.66 -8.05
CA ALA A 51 -6.13 11.78 -8.92
C ALA A 51 -5.09 10.68 -8.74
N ALA A 52 -5.04 10.01 -7.58
CA ALA A 52 -3.89 9.21 -7.21
C ALA A 52 -4.26 7.80 -6.68
N TRP A 53 -3.56 6.83 -7.26
CA TRP A 53 -3.56 5.43 -6.82
C TRP A 53 -2.10 5.00 -6.60
N ASP A 54 -1.52 5.50 -5.50
CA ASP A 54 -0.12 5.36 -5.18
C ASP A 54 0.16 5.62 -3.68
N GLY A 55 1.38 6.06 -3.35
CA GLY A 55 1.79 6.45 -2.00
C GLY A 55 0.99 7.58 -1.36
N SER A 56 0.13 8.29 -2.11
CA SER A 56 -0.81 9.29 -1.56
C SER A 56 -1.79 8.68 -0.56
N TRP A 57 -2.04 7.38 -0.64
CA TRP A 57 -2.90 6.65 0.29
C TRP A 57 -2.42 6.73 1.75
N GLU A 58 -1.11 6.93 1.97
CA GLU A 58 -0.54 7.16 3.30
C GLU A 58 -1.16 8.38 3.99
N LEU A 59 -1.36 9.46 3.22
CA LEU A 59 -2.03 10.65 3.72
C LEU A 59 -3.55 10.45 3.75
N TYR A 60 -4.14 9.93 2.67
CA TYR A 60 -5.59 9.82 2.51
C TYR A 60 -6.23 9.01 3.63
N ARG A 61 -5.65 7.87 4.03
CA ARG A 61 -6.13 7.02 5.13
C ARG A 61 -6.34 7.80 6.42
N ASN A 62 -5.54 8.83 6.66
CA ASN A 62 -5.52 9.56 7.91
C ASN A 62 -6.37 10.84 7.90
N VAL A 63 -6.64 11.42 6.71
CA VAL A 63 -7.38 12.69 6.60
C VAL A 63 -8.78 12.56 6.00
N PHE A 64 -9.08 11.45 5.33
CA PHE A 64 -10.42 11.13 4.82
C PHE A 64 -11.00 9.91 5.51
N GLN A 65 -12.32 9.81 5.56
CA GLN A 65 -13.02 8.56 5.82
C GLN A 65 -13.37 7.85 4.52
N THR A 66 -13.56 6.57 4.64
CA THR A 66 -14.22 5.69 3.68
C THR A 66 -15.48 5.11 4.30
N LEU A 67 -16.37 4.49 3.55
CA LEU A 67 -17.56 3.85 4.13
C LEU A 67 -17.19 2.72 5.08
N LEU A 68 -16.24 1.89 4.66
CA LEU A 68 -15.64 0.82 5.43
C LEU A 68 -14.15 1.09 5.62
N SER A 69 -13.50 0.40 6.53
CA SER A 69 -12.05 0.46 6.73
C SER A 69 -11.54 -0.86 7.29
N PHE A 70 -10.22 -1.02 7.39
CA PHE A 70 -9.60 -2.18 8.00
C PHE A 70 -9.13 -1.82 9.42
N PRO A 71 -9.77 -2.34 10.47
CA PRO A 71 -9.25 -2.19 11.82
C PRO A 71 -7.91 -2.89 11.99
N THR A 72 -7.13 -2.44 12.94
CA THR A 72 -5.85 -3.05 13.31
C THR A 72 -5.98 -4.57 13.51
N GLY A 73 -5.15 -5.32 12.80
CA GLY A 73 -5.10 -6.77 12.89
C GLY A 73 -6.25 -7.51 12.20
N SER A 74 -7.12 -6.82 11.45
CA SER A 74 -8.20 -7.43 10.68
C SER A 74 -7.99 -7.22 9.18
N SER A 75 -8.09 -8.30 8.40
CA SER A 75 -8.16 -8.24 6.94
C SER A 75 -9.59 -8.12 6.41
N THR A 76 -10.60 -8.14 7.30
CA THR A 76 -12.01 -8.02 6.94
C THR A 76 -12.46 -6.56 7.10
N PRO A 77 -13.08 -5.95 6.07
CA PRO A 77 -13.61 -4.60 6.16
C PRO A 77 -14.65 -4.45 7.27
N GLN A 78 -14.57 -3.36 8.02
CA GLN A 78 -15.52 -2.99 9.08
C GLN A 78 -16.07 -1.59 8.85
N PRO A 79 -17.28 -1.26 9.37
CA PRO A 79 -17.86 0.06 9.22
C PRO A 79 -16.99 1.19 9.80
N ASP A 80 -16.75 2.26 8.99
CA ASP A 80 -16.13 3.52 9.43
C ASP A 80 -17.14 4.68 9.36
N ALA A 81 -17.28 5.37 8.23
CA ALA A 81 -18.35 6.36 8.06
C ALA A 81 -19.74 5.68 7.98
N ALA A 82 -19.81 4.48 7.45
CA ALA A 82 -21.02 3.68 7.55
C ALA A 82 -21.25 3.18 8.98
N LYS A 83 -22.52 3.07 9.36
CA LYS A 83 -22.98 2.33 10.54
C LYS A 83 -23.06 0.84 10.23
N SER A 84 -23.52 0.52 9.01
CA SER A 84 -23.64 -0.85 8.50
C SER A 84 -23.63 -0.85 6.98
N CYS A 85 -23.13 -1.95 6.39
CA CYS A 85 -23.20 -2.22 4.97
C CYS A 85 -23.43 -3.71 4.75
N GLN A 86 -24.21 -4.07 3.71
CA GLN A 86 -24.45 -5.47 3.36
C GLN A 86 -24.91 -5.63 1.91
N PHE A 87 -24.69 -6.81 1.35
CA PHE A 87 -25.38 -7.21 0.14
C PHE A 87 -26.85 -7.50 0.45
N THR A 88 -27.74 -6.99 -0.39
CA THR A 88 -29.21 -7.13 -0.22
C THR A 88 -29.82 -8.09 -1.24
N ASP A 89 -29.00 -8.65 -2.13
CA ASP A 89 -29.39 -9.66 -3.11
C ASP A 89 -28.55 -10.93 -2.96
N ALA A 90 -29.06 -12.06 -3.47
CA ALA A 90 -28.42 -13.36 -3.35
C ALA A 90 -27.21 -13.57 -4.29
N VAL A 91 -26.91 -12.60 -5.17
CA VAL A 91 -25.87 -12.73 -6.19
C VAL A 91 -24.77 -11.67 -6.08
N ASN A 92 -24.75 -10.91 -4.98
CA ASN A 92 -23.75 -9.87 -4.67
C ASN A 92 -23.64 -8.80 -5.76
N LYS A 93 -24.79 -8.30 -6.25
CA LYS A 93 -24.87 -7.20 -7.21
C LYS A 93 -25.47 -5.92 -6.62
N VAL A 94 -26.08 -6.00 -5.45
CA VAL A 94 -26.67 -4.86 -4.77
C VAL A 94 -26.09 -4.75 -3.37
N TYR A 95 -25.31 -3.70 -3.14
CA TYR A 95 -24.69 -3.43 -1.85
C TYR A 95 -25.26 -2.15 -1.26
N GLU A 96 -25.76 -2.19 -0.03
CA GLU A 96 -26.38 -1.05 0.64
C GLU A 96 -25.63 -0.69 1.90
N CYS A 97 -25.44 0.62 2.13
CA CYS A 97 -24.82 1.17 3.32
C CYS A 97 -25.70 2.23 3.98
N GLU A 98 -25.83 2.16 5.31
CA GLU A 98 -26.39 3.21 6.17
C GLU A 98 -25.24 3.97 6.84
N LEU A 99 -25.22 5.28 6.73
CA LEU A 99 -24.24 6.16 7.39
C LEU A 99 -24.52 6.32 8.88
N ARG A 100 -23.49 6.55 9.68
CA ARG A 100 -23.61 7.03 11.06
C ARG A 100 -24.35 8.37 11.08
N PRO A 101 -25.12 8.68 12.13
CA PRO A 101 -25.73 10.01 12.28
C PRO A 101 -24.67 11.07 12.61
N GLY A 102 -24.93 12.31 12.20
CA GLY A 102 -24.17 13.48 12.64
C GLY A 102 -22.78 13.67 12.01
N LEU A 103 -22.41 12.88 11.01
CA LEU A 103 -21.12 13.01 10.34
C LEU A 103 -20.94 14.37 9.66
N THR A 104 -19.74 14.94 9.80
CA THR A 104 -19.35 16.21 9.16
C THR A 104 -17.94 16.13 8.60
N PHE A 105 -17.68 16.87 7.57
CA PHE A 105 -16.33 17.19 7.12
C PHE A 105 -15.67 18.22 8.05
N SER A 106 -14.35 18.39 7.91
CA SER A 106 -13.55 19.30 8.74
C SER A 106 -13.93 20.79 8.63
N ASP A 107 -14.67 21.17 7.60
CA ASP A 107 -15.22 22.52 7.40
C ASP A 107 -16.68 22.68 7.93
N GLY A 108 -17.24 21.62 8.53
CA GLY A 108 -18.60 21.59 9.07
C GLY A 108 -19.68 21.24 8.03
N GLU A 109 -19.33 20.99 6.76
CA GLU A 109 -20.28 20.45 5.78
C GLU A 109 -20.75 19.06 6.20
N LYS A 110 -22.04 18.75 5.97
CA LYS A 110 -22.57 17.41 6.31
C LYS A 110 -22.00 16.35 5.40
N LEU A 111 -21.62 15.22 6.00
CA LEU A 111 -21.33 13.99 5.28
C LEU A 111 -22.60 13.13 5.30
N ASP A 112 -23.38 13.20 4.23
CA ASP A 112 -24.64 12.48 4.02
C ASP A 112 -24.55 11.56 2.80
N ALA A 113 -25.66 10.92 2.44
CA ALA A 113 -25.73 10.01 1.30
C ALA A 113 -25.43 10.69 -0.04
N GLN A 114 -25.71 12.00 -0.17
CA GLN A 114 -25.36 12.77 -1.38
C GLN A 114 -23.85 12.98 -1.49
N ALA A 115 -23.17 13.24 -0.36
CA ALA A 115 -21.72 13.36 -0.33
C ALA A 115 -21.03 12.05 -0.71
N VAL A 116 -21.55 10.90 -0.27
CA VAL A 116 -21.05 9.58 -0.70
C VAL A 116 -21.21 9.39 -2.20
N LYS A 117 -22.42 9.61 -2.72
CA LYS A 117 -22.68 9.52 -4.17
C LYS A 117 -21.77 10.43 -4.96
N HIS A 118 -21.62 11.68 -4.55
CA HIS A 118 -20.73 12.66 -5.16
C HIS A 118 -19.28 12.15 -5.21
N SER A 119 -18.77 11.64 -4.10
CA SER A 119 -17.38 11.17 -3.99
C SER A 119 -17.08 10.03 -4.97
N ILE A 120 -17.98 9.05 -5.05
CA ILE A 120 -17.82 7.87 -5.92
C ILE A 120 -18.03 8.22 -7.39
N ASP A 121 -19.09 8.96 -7.72
CA ASP A 121 -19.38 9.36 -9.11
C ASP A 121 -18.28 10.27 -9.65
N ARG A 122 -17.72 11.13 -8.80
CA ARG A 122 -16.60 12.01 -9.12
C ARG A 122 -15.36 11.26 -9.60
N ILE A 123 -14.97 10.17 -8.91
CA ILE A 123 -13.83 9.33 -9.32
C ILE A 123 -14.05 8.80 -10.76
N ARG A 124 -15.27 8.36 -11.05
CA ARG A 124 -15.64 7.82 -12.39
C ARG A 124 -15.75 8.88 -13.46
N THR A 125 -16.23 10.07 -13.10
CA THR A 125 -16.41 11.19 -14.04
C THR A 125 -15.09 11.81 -14.44
N ILE A 126 -14.18 12.02 -13.48
CA ILE A 126 -12.85 12.59 -13.75
C ILE A 126 -11.97 11.58 -14.49
N ASP A 127 -12.04 10.30 -14.13
CA ASP A 127 -11.31 9.19 -14.75
C ASP A 127 -9.82 9.52 -14.97
N ALA A 128 -9.19 10.06 -13.92
CA ALA A 128 -7.78 10.45 -13.99
C ALA A 128 -6.90 9.23 -14.32
N SER A 129 -5.96 9.39 -15.24
CA SER A 129 -5.09 8.29 -15.71
C SER A 129 -4.26 7.62 -14.62
N THR A 130 -3.99 8.34 -13.52
CA THR A 130 -3.31 7.86 -12.31
C THR A 130 -4.27 7.62 -11.15
N GLY A 131 -5.57 7.81 -11.36
CA GLY A 131 -6.62 7.71 -10.36
C GLY A 131 -7.15 6.28 -10.16
N PRO A 132 -7.99 6.09 -9.14
CA PRO A 132 -8.44 4.77 -8.71
C PRO A 132 -9.68 4.23 -9.45
N ASN A 133 -10.14 4.86 -10.55
CA ASN A 133 -11.36 4.45 -11.27
C ASN A 133 -11.34 2.97 -11.67
N GLY A 134 -10.17 2.42 -11.97
CA GLY A 134 -10.00 1.00 -12.31
C GLY A 134 -10.53 0.04 -11.25
N LEU A 135 -10.44 0.39 -9.96
CA LEU A 135 -10.97 -0.40 -8.86
C LEU A 135 -12.51 -0.45 -8.83
N LEU A 136 -13.18 0.56 -9.40
CA LEU A 136 -14.64 0.64 -9.49
C LEU A 136 -15.20 -0.03 -10.75
N GLY A 137 -14.44 -0.89 -11.41
CA GLY A 137 -14.81 -1.53 -12.68
C GLY A 137 -16.12 -2.32 -12.62
N SER A 138 -16.42 -2.97 -11.50
CA SER A 138 -17.65 -3.70 -11.25
C SER A 138 -18.86 -2.79 -10.99
N LEU A 139 -18.66 -1.51 -10.61
CA LEU A 139 -19.73 -0.60 -10.27
C LEU A 139 -20.51 -0.11 -11.49
N ALA A 140 -21.83 -0.28 -11.49
CA ALA A 140 -22.73 0.29 -12.50
C ALA A 140 -23.20 1.70 -12.09
N LYS A 141 -23.75 1.85 -10.89
CA LYS A 141 -24.27 3.14 -10.39
C LYS A 141 -24.35 3.21 -8.87
N VAL A 142 -24.46 4.45 -8.37
CA VAL A 142 -24.74 4.78 -6.97
C VAL A 142 -26.05 5.53 -6.90
N ASP A 143 -26.99 5.03 -6.11
CA ASP A 143 -28.28 5.66 -5.85
C ASP A 143 -28.37 6.11 -4.38
N VAL A 144 -28.94 7.29 -4.14
CA VAL A 144 -29.31 7.74 -2.81
C VAL A 144 -30.74 7.29 -2.54
N THR A 145 -30.95 6.47 -1.51
CA THR A 145 -32.25 5.89 -1.16
C THR A 145 -32.85 6.50 0.11
N GLY A 146 -32.10 7.35 0.80
CA GLY A 146 -32.49 8.11 1.99
C GLY A 146 -31.39 9.07 2.39
N ASP A 147 -31.62 9.94 3.37
CA ASP A 147 -30.63 10.94 3.79
C ASP A 147 -29.27 10.35 4.21
N ARG A 148 -29.29 9.12 4.71
CA ARG A 148 -28.11 8.40 5.18
C ARG A 148 -27.93 7.04 4.51
N THR A 149 -28.70 6.73 3.47
CA THR A 149 -28.68 5.41 2.84
C THR A 149 -28.27 5.52 1.38
N VAL A 150 -27.25 4.76 1.02
CA VAL A 150 -26.75 4.65 -0.35
C VAL A 150 -26.81 3.21 -0.82
N LYS A 151 -27.16 3.03 -2.09
CA LYS A 151 -27.23 1.75 -2.76
C LYS A 151 -26.27 1.73 -3.95
N PHE A 152 -25.38 0.76 -3.96
CA PHE A 152 -24.46 0.47 -5.05
C PHE A 152 -25.04 -0.68 -5.88
N THR A 153 -25.19 -0.46 -7.18
CA THR A 153 -25.56 -1.52 -8.13
C THR A 153 -24.33 -1.91 -8.95
N LEU A 154 -24.02 -3.19 -8.96
CA LEU A 154 -22.84 -3.74 -9.66
C LEU A 154 -23.27 -4.35 -11.01
N LYS A 155 -22.40 -4.27 -12.01
CA LYS A 155 -22.57 -4.89 -13.35
C LYS A 155 -22.54 -6.43 -13.24
N THR A 156 -21.62 -6.93 -12.44
CA THR A 156 -21.38 -8.35 -12.19
C THR A 156 -21.33 -8.61 -10.69
N SER A 157 -21.49 -9.87 -10.28
CA SER A 157 -21.27 -10.29 -8.88
C SER A 157 -19.87 -9.90 -8.45
N ASP A 158 -19.74 -9.25 -7.27
CA ASP A 158 -18.43 -8.85 -6.76
C ASP A 158 -18.40 -8.80 -5.22
N ALA A 159 -18.13 -9.95 -4.61
CA ALA A 159 -17.96 -10.06 -3.16
C ALA A 159 -16.72 -9.31 -2.63
N THR A 160 -15.83 -8.82 -3.51
CA THR A 160 -14.67 -7.99 -3.11
C THR A 160 -15.03 -6.51 -3.03
N PHE A 161 -16.20 -6.09 -3.48
CA PHE A 161 -16.63 -4.69 -3.48
C PHE A 161 -16.55 -4.02 -2.09
N PRO A 162 -16.90 -4.68 -0.96
CA PRO A 162 -16.68 -4.14 0.38
C PRO A 162 -15.21 -3.82 0.67
N TYR A 163 -14.27 -4.62 0.17
CA TYR A 163 -12.83 -4.39 0.32
C TYR A 163 -12.39 -3.14 -0.42
N ILE A 164 -12.92 -2.91 -1.63
CA ILE A 164 -12.66 -1.69 -2.40
C ILE A 164 -13.17 -0.46 -1.63
N LEU A 165 -14.38 -0.53 -1.05
CA LEU A 165 -14.95 0.55 -0.23
C LEU A 165 -14.20 0.80 1.10
N ALA A 166 -13.30 -0.09 1.50
CA ALA A 166 -12.43 0.07 2.65
C ALA A 166 -11.07 0.68 2.31
N THR A 167 -10.74 0.82 1.02
CA THR A 167 -9.47 1.40 0.58
C THR A 167 -9.53 2.92 0.50
N PRO A 168 -8.40 3.64 0.65
CA PRO A 168 -8.34 5.09 0.44
C PRO A 168 -8.75 5.55 -0.96
N ALA A 169 -8.84 4.63 -1.92
CA ALA A 169 -9.38 4.88 -3.25
C ALA A 169 -10.79 5.50 -3.24
N THR A 170 -11.61 5.12 -2.26
CA THR A 170 -13.00 5.57 -2.12
C THR A 170 -13.17 6.60 -1.02
N SER A 171 -12.15 7.43 -0.78
CA SER A 171 -12.20 8.54 0.18
C SER A 171 -13.40 9.45 -0.05
N LEU A 172 -14.11 9.76 1.04
CA LEU A 172 -15.27 10.65 1.00
C LEU A 172 -14.81 12.10 1.08
N VAL A 173 -15.29 12.91 0.15
CA VAL A 173 -14.88 14.32 -0.01
C VAL A 173 -16.07 15.28 0.10
N ALA A 174 -15.83 16.50 0.60
CA ALA A 174 -16.84 17.53 0.78
C ALA A 174 -17.33 18.08 -0.59
N PRO A 175 -18.61 17.91 -0.98
CA PRO A 175 -19.07 18.29 -2.32
C PRO A 175 -18.87 19.75 -2.70
N LYS A 176 -18.95 20.68 -1.73
CA LYS A 176 -18.72 22.11 -2.00
C LYS A 176 -17.26 22.43 -2.27
N GLN A 177 -16.32 21.62 -1.79
CA GLN A 177 -14.89 21.85 -1.90
C GLN A 177 -14.25 21.07 -3.06
N TYR A 178 -14.88 19.97 -3.49
CA TYR A 178 -14.38 19.10 -4.54
C TYR A 178 -15.36 19.09 -5.73
N PRO A 179 -15.02 19.78 -6.84
CA PRO A 179 -15.88 19.81 -8.03
C PRO A 179 -16.14 18.41 -8.59
N ALA A 180 -17.33 18.18 -9.15
CA ALA A 180 -17.75 16.87 -9.63
C ALA A 180 -16.96 16.34 -10.84
N ASP A 181 -16.40 17.24 -11.65
CA ASP A 181 -15.87 16.97 -13.00
C ASP A 181 -14.37 17.34 -13.17
N LYS A 182 -13.73 17.84 -12.13
CA LYS A 182 -12.31 18.22 -12.16
C LYS A 182 -11.61 18.02 -10.81
N LEU A 183 -10.30 17.87 -10.85
CA LEU A 183 -9.46 17.77 -9.67
C LEU A 183 -9.42 19.08 -8.89
N ARG A 184 -9.26 18.95 -7.57
CA ARG A 184 -8.97 20.06 -6.68
C ARG A 184 -7.46 20.25 -6.60
N GLU A 185 -6.97 21.45 -6.97
CA GLU A 185 -5.54 21.75 -7.08
C GLU A 185 -5.08 22.90 -6.17
N ASP A 186 -5.93 23.35 -5.23
CA ASP A 186 -5.64 24.49 -4.34
C ASP A 186 -4.68 24.16 -3.17
N GLY A 187 -4.18 22.93 -3.11
CA GLY A 187 -3.27 22.47 -2.06
C GLY A 187 -3.94 22.23 -0.69
N ARG A 188 -5.28 22.23 -0.62
CA ARG A 188 -6.05 22.04 0.61
C ARG A 188 -6.76 20.70 0.62
N VAL A 189 -6.99 20.18 1.83
CA VAL A 189 -7.75 18.97 2.08
C VAL A 189 -8.93 19.30 2.98
N THR A 190 -10.11 18.84 2.59
CA THR A 190 -11.33 18.89 3.39
C THR A 190 -11.90 17.48 3.47
N GLY A 191 -11.48 16.75 4.48
CA GLY A 191 -11.89 15.38 4.75
C GLY A 191 -12.67 15.27 6.06
N SER A 192 -13.10 14.05 6.38
CA SER A 192 -13.77 13.70 7.64
C SER A 192 -12.96 12.68 8.47
N GLY A 193 -11.72 12.42 8.10
CA GLY A 193 -10.88 11.41 8.73
C GLY A 193 -10.44 11.73 10.16
N PRO A 194 -9.68 10.82 10.79
CA PRO A 194 -9.19 10.97 12.16
C PRO A 194 -8.36 12.22 12.41
N TYR A 195 -7.72 12.74 11.35
CA TYR A 195 -6.90 13.96 11.40
C TYR A 195 -7.36 15.00 10.39
N VAL A 196 -7.04 16.27 10.69
CA VAL A 196 -7.13 17.41 9.78
C VAL A 196 -5.73 17.76 9.31
N LEU A 197 -5.56 17.96 8.00
CA LEU A 197 -4.32 18.49 7.42
C LEU A 197 -4.30 20.02 7.59
N HIS A 198 -3.38 20.52 8.40
CA HIS A 198 -3.18 21.96 8.63
C HIS A 198 -2.30 22.61 7.56
N SER A 199 -1.21 21.95 7.21
CA SER A 199 -0.27 22.45 6.22
C SER A 199 0.36 21.28 5.45
N TYR A 200 0.66 21.56 4.18
CA TYR A 200 1.42 20.68 3.31
C TYR A 200 2.47 21.50 2.57
N SER A 201 3.73 21.10 2.72
CA SER A 201 4.85 21.66 1.99
C SER A 201 5.48 20.57 1.14
N LYS A 202 5.29 20.65 -0.17
CA LYS A 202 5.78 19.65 -1.12
C LYS A 202 7.29 19.44 -0.99
N GLY A 203 7.71 18.19 -0.90
CA GLY A 203 9.10 17.79 -0.73
C GLY A 203 9.64 17.96 0.70
N ASP A 204 8.82 18.42 1.66
CA ASP A 204 9.23 18.63 3.05
C ASP A 204 8.32 17.90 4.03
N ARG A 205 7.08 18.37 4.24
CA ARG A 205 6.24 17.79 5.28
C ARG A 205 4.74 18.06 5.11
N ALA A 206 3.95 17.24 5.83
CA ALA A 206 2.54 17.45 6.14
C ALA A 206 2.33 17.53 7.65
N GLU A 207 1.57 18.52 8.12
CA GLU A 207 1.25 18.69 9.53
C GLU A 207 -0.23 18.38 9.78
N LEU A 208 -0.46 17.42 10.67
CA LEU A 208 -1.78 16.92 11.01
C LEU A 208 -2.09 17.14 12.48
N SER A 209 -3.35 17.43 12.80
CA SER A 209 -3.87 17.40 14.17
C SER A 209 -5.14 16.56 14.24
N LYS A 210 -5.44 16.11 15.44
CA LYS A 210 -6.64 15.35 15.77
C LYS A 210 -7.89 16.09 15.27
N ASN A 211 -8.72 15.41 14.50
CA ASN A 211 -10.04 15.92 14.10
C ASN A 211 -11.04 15.75 15.25
N SER A 212 -11.49 16.85 15.86
CA SER A 212 -12.42 16.80 17.00
C SER A 212 -13.82 16.32 16.62
N THR A 213 -14.21 16.42 15.35
CA THR A 213 -15.53 16.03 14.86
C THR A 213 -15.56 14.64 14.21
N TYR A 214 -14.45 13.92 14.25
CA TYR A 214 -14.41 12.56 13.71
C TYR A 214 -15.26 11.60 14.51
N GLU A 215 -16.15 10.92 13.82
CA GLU A 215 -17.01 9.85 14.32
C GLU A 215 -16.78 8.58 13.49
N GLY A 216 -15.95 7.66 14.00
CA GLY A 216 -15.59 6.42 13.33
C GLY A 216 -14.96 5.42 14.30
N PHE A 217 -14.31 4.38 13.77
CA PHE A 217 -13.74 3.32 14.60
C PHE A 217 -12.34 3.65 15.17
N ALA A 218 -11.64 4.65 14.61
CA ALA A 218 -10.25 4.93 14.98
C ALA A 218 -10.12 5.59 16.35
N GLU A 219 -9.50 4.90 17.30
CA GLU A 219 -9.14 5.44 18.61
C GLU A 219 -7.79 6.16 18.52
N ARG A 220 -7.80 7.49 18.53
CA ARG A 220 -6.60 8.31 18.35
C ARG A 220 -5.77 8.38 19.63
N ARG A 221 -4.59 7.77 19.61
CA ARG A 221 -3.65 7.68 20.73
C ARG A 221 -2.64 8.81 20.79
N ASN A 222 -2.70 9.74 19.84
CA ASN A 222 -1.91 10.96 19.78
C ASN A 222 -2.77 12.13 19.31
N ASN A 223 -2.31 13.36 19.54
CA ASN A 223 -3.05 14.56 19.18
C ASN A 223 -2.58 15.21 17.88
N ALA A 224 -1.35 14.95 17.47
CA ALA A 224 -0.77 15.58 16.29
C ALA A 224 0.34 14.71 15.70
N VAL A 225 0.46 14.75 14.36
CA VAL A 225 1.51 14.05 13.62
C VAL A 225 2.12 15.01 12.60
N THR A 226 3.44 14.95 12.45
CA THR A 226 4.15 15.54 11.32
C THR A 226 4.67 14.40 10.45
N ILE A 227 4.26 14.32 9.19
CA ILE A 227 4.86 13.41 8.20
C ILE A 227 5.97 14.19 7.51
N ARG A 228 7.20 13.68 7.53
CA ARG A 228 8.35 14.26 6.83
C ARG A 228 8.71 13.41 5.63
N TYR A 229 8.85 14.06 4.48
CA TYR A 229 9.16 13.41 3.22
C TYR A 229 10.65 13.46 2.95
N PHE A 230 11.23 12.32 2.61
CA PHE A 230 12.64 12.16 2.30
C PHE A 230 12.80 11.63 0.87
N LYS A 231 13.89 12.00 0.22
CA LYS A 231 14.27 11.48 -1.10
C LYS A 231 15.36 10.41 -1.02
N ASP A 232 16.03 10.34 0.12
CA ASP A 232 17.13 9.42 0.38
C ASP A 232 16.89 8.69 1.71
N SER A 233 17.04 7.37 1.70
CA SER A 233 16.80 6.53 2.88
C SER A 233 17.86 6.72 3.95
N GLY A 234 19.11 6.94 3.57
CA GLY A 234 20.21 7.21 4.51
C GLY A 234 20.02 8.53 5.26
N GLU A 235 19.53 9.59 4.57
CA GLU A 235 19.15 10.85 5.22
C GLU A 235 18.01 10.64 6.21
N MET A 236 17.01 9.83 5.86
CA MET A 236 15.89 9.49 6.72
C MET A 236 16.33 8.69 7.95
N VAL A 237 17.19 7.69 7.79
CA VAL A 237 17.80 6.93 8.90
C VAL A 237 18.65 7.83 9.79
N GLY A 238 19.44 8.73 9.18
CA GLY A 238 20.20 9.73 9.93
C GLY A 238 19.32 10.67 10.76
N ALA A 239 18.15 11.05 10.23
CA ALA A 239 17.19 11.88 10.96
C ALA A 239 16.59 11.15 12.16
N LEU A 240 16.30 9.84 12.05
CA LEU A 240 15.84 9.02 13.18
C LEU A 240 16.92 8.90 14.25
N LYS A 241 18.17 8.57 13.90
CA LYS A 241 19.29 8.46 14.82
C LYS A 241 19.57 9.78 15.56
N GLN A 242 19.35 10.92 14.91
CA GLN A 242 19.49 12.26 15.48
C GLN A 242 18.24 12.75 16.21
N LYS A 243 17.22 11.92 16.39
CA LYS A 243 15.93 12.25 17.02
C LYS A 243 15.19 13.45 16.35
N ARG A 244 15.43 13.69 15.06
CA ARG A 244 14.70 14.70 14.25
C ARG A 244 13.35 14.17 13.76
N ILE A 245 13.19 12.85 13.74
CA ILE A 245 11.94 12.12 13.56
C ILE A 245 11.86 11.00 14.59
N ASP A 246 10.65 10.55 14.87
CA ASP A 246 10.37 9.54 15.90
C ASP A 246 10.24 8.13 15.33
N THR A 247 9.79 8.00 14.10
CA THR A 247 9.59 6.70 13.44
C THR A 247 9.78 6.84 11.92
N ILE A 248 10.17 5.73 11.30
CA ILE A 248 10.28 5.59 9.84
C ILE A 248 9.28 4.54 9.40
N TYR A 249 8.61 4.87 8.30
CA TYR A 249 7.71 3.97 7.59
C TYR A 249 7.92 4.14 6.09
N ARG A 250 8.11 3.03 5.39
CA ARG A 250 8.47 2.94 3.97
C ARG A 250 9.77 3.65 3.57
N GLY A 251 10.46 3.05 2.60
CA GLY A 251 11.67 3.58 2.01
C GLY A 251 12.97 3.06 2.62
N LEU A 252 12.93 2.19 3.66
CA LEU A 252 14.13 1.51 4.14
C LEU A 252 14.64 0.51 3.10
N THR A 253 15.91 0.61 2.73
CA THR A 253 16.59 -0.38 1.90
C THR A 253 17.06 -1.57 2.74
N ALA A 254 17.45 -2.68 2.10
CA ALA A 254 18.05 -3.81 2.80
C ALA A 254 19.30 -3.40 3.61
N ALA A 255 20.12 -2.49 3.06
CA ALA A 255 21.30 -1.97 3.74
C ALA A 255 20.93 -1.18 5.01
N ASP A 256 19.89 -0.34 4.93
CA ASP A 256 19.40 0.43 6.08
C ASP A 256 18.88 -0.48 7.19
N VAL A 257 18.11 -1.52 6.82
CA VAL A 257 17.59 -2.50 7.78
C VAL A 257 18.73 -3.21 8.50
N ILE A 258 19.76 -3.67 7.78
CA ILE A 258 20.92 -4.34 8.37
C ILE A 258 21.72 -3.38 9.25
N GLU A 259 21.90 -2.13 8.85
CA GLU A 259 22.57 -1.12 9.65
C GLU A 259 21.80 -0.84 10.95
N LEU A 260 20.47 -0.72 10.86
CA LEU A 260 19.61 -0.55 12.03
C LEU A 260 19.66 -1.77 12.95
N GLN A 261 19.63 -3.00 12.42
CA GLN A 261 19.74 -4.23 13.20
C GLN A 261 21.09 -4.32 13.95
N LYS A 262 22.20 -3.95 13.32
CA LYS A 262 23.50 -3.86 13.99
C LYS A 262 23.51 -2.81 15.10
N GLY A 263 22.94 -1.65 14.82
CA GLY A 263 22.82 -0.56 15.81
C GLY A 263 21.98 -0.94 17.02
N LEU A 264 20.96 -1.80 16.88
CA LEU A 264 20.18 -2.31 18.02
C LEU A 264 21.04 -3.14 18.98
N ALA A 265 22.03 -3.89 18.47
CA ALA A 265 22.97 -4.66 19.27
C ALA A 265 23.94 -3.77 20.09
N GLU A 266 24.15 -2.54 19.68
CA GLU A 266 25.04 -1.56 20.30
C GLU A 266 24.35 -0.62 21.30
N ASN A 267 23.12 -0.95 21.75
CA ASN A 267 22.34 -0.21 22.74
C ASN A 267 21.81 1.14 22.25
N ASN A 268 21.38 1.20 21.00
CA ASN A 268 20.67 2.35 20.47
C ASN A 268 19.23 2.38 20.98
N HIS A 269 18.76 3.49 21.45
CA HIS A 269 17.36 3.74 21.86
C HIS A 269 16.37 3.68 20.66
N LEU A 270 16.57 2.70 19.79
CA LEU A 270 15.75 2.45 18.61
C LEU A 270 15.11 1.06 18.71
N ARG A 271 14.03 0.89 17.99
CA ARG A 271 13.33 -0.38 17.77
C ARG A 271 13.12 -0.58 16.29
N LEU A 272 13.36 -1.79 15.81
CA LEU A 272 13.01 -2.21 14.46
C LEU A 272 11.93 -3.30 14.57
N THR A 273 10.76 -3.02 14.02
CA THR A 273 9.65 -3.96 13.94
C THR A 273 9.59 -4.50 12.52
N GLU A 274 9.69 -5.82 12.39
CA GLU A 274 9.47 -6.53 11.13
C GLU A 274 8.01 -7.00 11.06
N THR A 275 7.39 -6.83 9.91
CA THR A 275 6.05 -7.33 9.62
C THR A 275 6.02 -7.99 8.24
N VAL A 276 5.06 -8.88 8.02
CA VAL A 276 4.87 -9.53 6.74
C VAL A 276 4.39 -8.47 5.73
N GLY A 277 5.12 -8.31 4.63
CA GLY A 277 4.67 -7.52 3.51
C GLY A 277 3.78 -8.34 2.59
N ALA A 278 2.95 -7.67 1.81
CA ALA A 278 2.10 -8.32 0.81
C ALA A 278 2.48 -7.93 -0.63
N ASP A 279 3.54 -7.14 -0.80
CA ASP A 279 4.09 -6.84 -2.11
C ASP A 279 4.88 -8.03 -2.65
N ILE A 280 4.63 -8.35 -3.92
CA ILE A 280 5.27 -9.48 -4.60
C ILE A 280 6.07 -9.03 -5.81
N ARG A 281 7.09 -9.82 -6.17
CA ARG A 281 7.85 -9.70 -7.42
C ARG A 281 7.76 -10.98 -8.21
N TYR A 282 7.62 -10.84 -9.50
CA TYR A 282 7.47 -11.95 -10.43
C TYR A 282 7.96 -11.60 -11.83
N LEU A 283 8.34 -12.62 -12.60
CA LEU A 283 8.59 -12.51 -14.03
C LEU A 283 7.30 -12.73 -14.81
N VAL A 284 7.16 -12.02 -15.91
CA VAL A 284 6.09 -12.18 -16.91
C VAL A 284 6.72 -12.65 -18.20
N PHE A 285 6.16 -13.71 -18.79
CA PHE A 285 6.57 -14.22 -20.09
C PHE A 285 5.53 -13.86 -21.15
N ASN A 286 5.97 -13.19 -22.22
CA ASN A 286 5.12 -12.91 -23.36
C ASN A 286 4.86 -14.20 -24.15
N ALA A 287 3.60 -14.64 -24.22
CA ALA A 287 3.22 -15.85 -24.94
C ALA A 287 3.37 -15.75 -26.46
N GLU A 288 3.31 -14.54 -27.00
CA GLU A 288 3.44 -14.28 -28.44
C GLU A 288 4.90 -14.24 -28.89
N ASP A 289 5.85 -14.16 -27.92
CA ASP A 289 7.26 -14.23 -28.27
C ASP A 289 7.66 -15.65 -28.73
N PRO A 290 8.38 -15.79 -29.85
CA PRO A 290 8.68 -17.12 -30.42
C PRO A 290 9.57 -17.99 -29.55
N VAL A 291 10.24 -17.42 -28.54
CA VAL A 291 11.14 -18.13 -27.61
C VAL A 291 10.52 -18.20 -26.22
N ALA A 292 10.20 -17.06 -25.59
CA ALA A 292 9.60 -17.00 -24.26
C ALA A 292 8.19 -17.59 -24.22
N GLY A 293 7.48 -17.58 -25.35
CA GLY A 293 6.17 -18.21 -25.52
C GLY A 293 6.17 -19.74 -25.43
N LYS A 294 7.33 -20.40 -25.59
CA LYS A 294 7.42 -21.87 -25.51
C LYS A 294 7.30 -22.35 -24.04
N PRO A 295 6.32 -23.23 -23.73
CA PRO A 295 6.15 -23.73 -22.36
C PRO A 295 7.40 -24.38 -21.78
N ALA A 296 8.15 -25.14 -22.58
CA ALA A 296 9.39 -25.78 -22.13
C ALA A 296 10.45 -24.78 -21.68
N VAL A 297 10.57 -23.63 -22.37
CA VAL A 297 11.51 -22.56 -22.00
C VAL A 297 11.12 -21.95 -20.66
N ARG A 298 9.84 -21.65 -20.43
CA ARG A 298 9.34 -21.08 -19.18
C ARG A 298 9.55 -22.05 -18.01
N LYS A 299 9.19 -23.33 -18.22
CA LYS A 299 9.37 -24.39 -17.22
C LYS A 299 10.85 -24.59 -16.86
N ALA A 300 11.75 -24.61 -17.85
CA ALA A 300 13.20 -24.72 -17.61
C ALA A 300 13.73 -23.53 -16.79
N ILE A 301 13.24 -22.31 -17.04
CA ILE A 301 13.58 -21.13 -16.22
C ILE A 301 13.11 -21.33 -14.78
N ALA A 302 11.86 -21.78 -14.58
CA ALA A 302 11.29 -22.04 -13.25
C ALA A 302 12.07 -23.11 -12.46
N GLN A 303 12.62 -24.13 -13.17
CA GLN A 303 13.44 -25.22 -12.61
C GLN A 303 14.86 -24.81 -12.24
N ILE A 304 15.38 -23.68 -12.76
CA ILE A 304 16.75 -23.21 -12.51
C ILE A 304 16.79 -22.14 -11.42
N ILE A 305 15.78 -21.27 -11.35
CA ILE A 305 15.81 -20.13 -10.44
C ILE A 305 15.77 -20.57 -8.98
N ASP A 306 16.89 -20.34 -8.28
CA ASP A 306 17.02 -20.47 -6.84
C ASP A 306 16.55 -19.16 -6.16
N ARG A 307 15.30 -19.16 -5.67
CA ARG A 307 14.70 -18.02 -4.98
C ARG A 307 15.37 -17.75 -3.64
N GLY A 308 15.83 -18.81 -2.95
CA GLY A 308 16.54 -18.68 -1.68
C GLY A 308 17.88 -17.95 -1.85
N ALA A 309 18.67 -18.35 -2.86
CA ALA A 309 19.91 -17.68 -3.20
C ALA A 309 19.67 -16.24 -3.71
N LEU A 310 18.60 -15.99 -4.47
CA LEU A 310 18.22 -14.66 -4.92
C LEU A 310 17.94 -13.74 -3.74
N VAL A 311 17.08 -14.15 -2.82
CA VAL A 311 16.71 -13.37 -1.63
C VAL A 311 17.93 -13.20 -0.71
N GLY A 312 18.69 -14.24 -0.45
CA GLY A 312 19.87 -14.17 0.43
C GLY A 312 20.93 -13.21 -0.08
N LYS A 313 21.24 -13.24 -1.38
CA LYS A 313 22.30 -12.40 -1.97
C LYS A 313 21.88 -10.97 -2.23
N VAL A 314 20.66 -10.77 -2.72
CA VAL A 314 20.21 -9.44 -3.17
C VAL A 314 19.49 -8.69 -2.05
N TYR A 315 18.62 -9.38 -1.33
CA TYR A 315 17.75 -8.77 -0.32
C TYR A 315 18.22 -9.01 1.11
N GLN A 316 19.23 -9.87 1.31
CA GLN A 316 19.88 -10.10 2.60
C GLN A 316 18.90 -10.37 3.76
N GLY A 317 17.80 -11.10 3.46
CA GLY A 317 16.77 -11.46 4.43
C GLY A 317 15.62 -10.44 4.58
N THR A 318 15.63 -9.31 3.85
CA THR A 318 14.53 -8.33 3.85
C THR A 318 13.37 -8.69 2.91
N ALA A 319 13.46 -9.84 2.27
CA ALA A 319 12.40 -10.47 1.49
C ALA A 319 12.37 -11.97 1.77
N GLU A 320 11.33 -12.65 1.33
CA GLU A 320 11.18 -14.11 1.44
C GLU A 320 10.92 -14.74 0.07
N PRO A 321 11.42 -15.97 -0.20
CA PRO A 321 11.06 -16.70 -1.40
C PRO A 321 9.55 -16.87 -1.52
N LEU A 322 9.02 -16.68 -2.72
CA LEU A 322 7.59 -16.85 -3.01
C LEU A 322 7.39 -17.90 -4.10
N TYR A 323 6.50 -18.86 -3.82
CA TYR A 323 6.20 -20.01 -4.69
C TYR A 323 4.75 -20.03 -5.17
N SER A 324 4.03 -18.92 -5.01
CA SER A 324 2.68 -18.71 -5.52
C SER A 324 2.44 -17.25 -5.84
N MET A 325 1.40 -16.92 -6.63
CA MET A 325 1.05 -15.52 -6.89
C MET A 325 0.37 -14.87 -5.69
N VAL A 326 -0.33 -15.64 -4.87
CA VAL A 326 -0.93 -15.15 -3.61
C VAL A 326 0.13 -15.22 -2.52
N PRO A 327 0.52 -14.08 -1.88
CA PRO A 327 1.57 -14.05 -0.88
C PRO A 327 1.15 -14.67 0.46
N LYS A 328 2.12 -15.00 1.29
CA LYS A 328 1.90 -15.39 2.69
C LYS A 328 1.13 -14.30 3.42
N GLY A 329 0.21 -14.71 4.29
CA GLY A 329 -0.66 -13.79 5.02
C GLY A 329 -1.99 -13.49 4.33
N ILE A 330 -2.15 -13.88 3.06
CA ILE A 330 -3.41 -13.80 2.32
C ILE A 330 -4.02 -15.21 2.21
N ALA A 331 -5.34 -15.30 2.42
CA ALA A 331 -6.06 -16.58 2.28
C ALA A 331 -5.84 -17.19 0.89
N GLY A 332 -5.68 -18.51 0.81
CA GLY A 332 -5.40 -19.19 -0.45
C GLY A 332 -3.93 -19.13 -0.90
N HIS A 333 -2.99 -18.69 -0.04
CA HIS A 333 -1.57 -18.88 -0.30
C HIS A 333 -1.23 -20.36 -0.45
N THR A 334 -0.41 -20.70 -1.46
CA THR A 334 0.06 -22.06 -1.74
C THR A 334 1.56 -22.10 -1.98
N THR A 335 2.10 -23.28 -2.28
CA THR A 335 3.49 -23.50 -2.67
C THR A 335 3.60 -24.13 -4.06
N GLU A 336 2.60 -23.96 -4.93
CA GLU A 336 2.43 -24.66 -6.21
C GLU A 336 3.68 -24.70 -7.08
N PHE A 337 4.45 -23.61 -7.12
CA PHE A 337 5.70 -23.60 -7.90
C PHE A 337 6.79 -24.46 -7.27
N TYR A 338 6.83 -24.59 -5.94
CA TYR A 338 7.75 -25.50 -5.28
C TYR A 338 7.31 -26.96 -5.43
N ASP A 339 6.02 -27.22 -5.22
CA ASP A 339 5.46 -28.56 -5.31
C ASP A 339 5.63 -29.15 -6.71
N ARG A 340 5.59 -28.31 -7.73
CA ARG A 340 5.73 -28.69 -9.14
C ARG A 340 7.16 -28.78 -9.64
N PHE A 341 8.02 -27.87 -9.24
CA PHE A 341 9.38 -27.75 -9.80
C PHE A 341 10.47 -28.16 -8.80
N GLY A 342 10.16 -28.27 -7.51
CA GLY A 342 11.09 -28.70 -6.46
C GLY A 342 12.29 -27.76 -6.28
N GLU A 343 13.40 -28.36 -5.86
CA GLU A 343 14.68 -27.67 -5.72
C GLU A 343 15.29 -27.34 -7.10
N PRO A 344 16.04 -26.23 -7.21
CA PRO A 344 16.68 -25.83 -8.47
C PRO A 344 17.54 -26.94 -9.10
N SER A 345 17.27 -27.28 -10.37
CA SER A 345 17.92 -28.39 -11.08
C SER A 345 18.19 -28.07 -12.55
N ALA A 346 19.44 -27.78 -12.89
CA ALA A 346 19.86 -27.64 -14.27
C ALA A 346 19.75 -28.96 -15.08
N ALA A 347 19.81 -30.11 -14.42
CA ALA A 347 19.63 -31.41 -15.08
C ALA A 347 18.18 -31.58 -15.56
N THR A 348 17.20 -31.34 -14.69
CA THR A 348 15.77 -31.40 -15.02
C THR A 348 15.40 -30.38 -16.10
N ALA A 349 15.95 -29.15 -16.01
CA ALA A 349 15.73 -28.12 -17.02
C ALA A 349 16.27 -28.54 -18.41
N ARG A 350 17.41 -29.21 -18.45
CA ARG A 350 17.99 -29.74 -19.69
C ARG A 350 17.09 -30.82 -20.32
N GLU A 351 16.54 -31.71 -19.50
CA GLU A 351 15.59 -32.73 -19.99
C GLU A 351 14.36 -32.08 -20.56
N THR A 352 13.76 -31.11 -19.84
CA THR A 352 12.59 -30.35 -20.29
C THR A 352 12.81 -29.67 -21.64
N LEU A 353 13.97 -29.06 -21.87
CA LEU A 353 14.31 -28.43 -23.14
C LEU A 353 14.56 -29.46 -24.26
N ARG A 354 15.31 -30.52 -23.97
CA ARG A 354 15.60 -31.60 -24.94
C ARG A 354 14.33 -32.30 -25.40
N ASP A 355 13.41 -32.60 -24.51
CA ASP A 355 12.14 -33.27 -24.84
C ASP A 355 11.22 -32.37 -25.70
N ALA A 356 11.46 -31.07 -25.68
CA ALA A 356 10.84 -30.09 -26.59
C ALA A 356 11.64 -29.81 -27.87
N GLY A 357 12.74 -30.55 -28.12
CA GLY A 357 13.60 -30.37 -29.29
C GLY A 357 14.43 -29.08 -29.26
N ILE A 358 14.85 -28.63 -28.06
CA ILE A 358 15.65 -27.41 -27.86
C ILE A 358 17.02 -27.83 -27.34
N ASP A 359 18.01 -27.97 -28.22
CA ASP A 359 19.36 -28.44 -27.89
C ASP A 359 20.38 -27.30 -27.75
N GLU A 360 20.14 -26.15 -28.37
CA GLU A 360 21.04 -24.98 -28.31
C GLU A 360 20.71 -24.11 -27.10
N PRO A 361 21.69 -23.37 -26.54
CA PRO A 361 21.42 -22.42 -25.46
C PRO A 361 20.37 -21.38 -25.87
N VAL A 362 19.33 -21.29 -25.07
CA VAL A 362 18.19 -20.36 -25.28
C VAL A 362 18.65 -18.92 -25.06
N LYS A 363 18.43 -18.06 -26.06
CA LYS A 363 18.76 -16.63 -25.97
C LYS A 363 17.51 -15.82 -25.62
N LEU A 364 17.57 -15.04 -24.53
CA LEU A 364 16.46 -14.19 -24.09
C LEU A 364 16.98 -12.84 -23.56
N THR A 365 16.15 -11.81 -23.69
CA THR A 365 16.36 -10.53 -23.03
C THR A 365 15.35 -10.37 -21.90
N PHE A 366 15.86 -10.11 -20.70
CA PHE A 366 15.07 -9.82 -19.51
C PHE A 366 15.05 -8.32 -19.27
N TRP A 367 13.85 -7.75 -19.17
CA TRP A 367 13.63 -6.32 -19.00
C TRP A 367 13.17 -5.98 -17.59
N TYR A 368 13.65 -4.85 -17.06
CA TYR A 368 13.26 -4.35 -15.76
C TYR A 368 13.12 -2.82 -15.76
N THR A 369 12.38 -2.27 -14.79
CA THR A 369 12.33 -0.81 -14.56
C THR A 369 13.42 -0.37 -13.60
N THR A 370 14.00 0.81 -13.84
CA THR A 370 15.16 1.32 -13.08
C THR A 370 14.77 2.25 -11.93
N ASP A 371 13.52 2.74 -11.88
CA ASP A 371 13.10 3.85 -11.02
C ASP A 371 11.79 3.59 -10.24
N ARG A 372 11.31 2.32 -10.16
CA ARG A 372 10.05 2.02 -9.49
C ARG A 372 10.18 1.09 -8.29
N TYR A 373 11.01 0.07 -8.35
CA TYR A 373 11.05 -1.01 -7.34
C TYR A 373 12.30 -0.97 -6.45
N GLY A 374 13.02 0.14 -6.48
CA GLY A 374 14.21 0.37 -5.66
C GLY A 374 15.52 -0.10 -6.29
N SER A 375 16.62 0.23 -5.62
CA SER A 375 18.00 0.01 -6.10
C SER A 375 18.40 -1.45 -6.23
N ALA A 376 17.69 -2.36 -5.55
CA ALA A 376 17.96 -3.81 -5.61
C ALA A 376 17.50 -4.46 -6.92
N THR A 377 16.69 -3.77 -7.75
CA THR A 377 16.14 -4.35 -8.99
C THR A 377 17.21 -4.74 -10.01
N ALA A 378 18.22 -3.90 -10.24
CA ALA A 378 19.31 -4.25 -11.16
C ALA A 378 20.18 -5.40 -10.65
N PRO A 379 20.62 -5.46 -9.38
CA PRO A 379 21.22 -6.63 -8.76
C PRO A 379 20.37 -7.91 -8.85
N GLU A 380 19.05 -7.81 -8.69
CA GLU A 380 18.13 -8.95 -8.86
C GLU A 380 18.24 -9.56 -10.26
N PHE A 381 18.15 -8.73 -11.28
CA PHE A 381 18.25 -9.19 -12.67
C PHE A 381 19.66 -9.71 -13.01
N ALA A 382 20.71 -9.17 -12.41
CA ALA A 382 22.07 -9.67 -12.54
C ALA A 382 22.21 -11.08 -11.91
N GLU A 383 21.59 -11.32 -10.75
CA GLU A 383 21.60 -12.65 -10.12
C GLU A 383 20.76 -13.66 -10.91
N LEU A 384 19.57 -13.28 -11.41
CA LEU A 384 18.77 -14.14 -12.30
C LEU A 384 19.57 -14.55 -13.55
N LYS A 385 20.22 -13.59 -14.22
CA LYS A 385 21.12 -13.87 -15.34
C LYS A 385 22.22 -14.85 -14.94
N ARG A 386 22.90 -14.61 -13.83
CA ARG A 386 23.99 -15.46 -13.36
C ARG A 386 23.53 -16.92 -13.14
N GLN A 387 22.37 -17.12 -12.50
CA GLN A 387 21.82 -18.45 -12.24
C GLN A 387 21.48 -19.18 -13.54
N LEU A 388 20.80 -18.51 -14.47
CA LEU A 388 20.39 -19.09 -15.75
C LEU A 388 21.61 -19.44 -16.62
N GLU A 389 22.59 -18.55 -16.71
CA GLU A 389 23.80 -18.79 -17.50
C GLU A 389 24.72 -19.86 -16.89
N ALA A 390 24.78 -19.98 -15.57
CA ALA A 390 25.52 -21.01 -14.87
C ALA A 390 25.05 -22.44 -15.22
N SER A 391 23.78 -22.62 -15.62
CA SER A 391 23.25 -23.90 -16.10
C SER A 391 23.84 -24.34 -17.45
N GLY A 392 24.39 -23.41 -18.22
CA GLY A 392 24.84 -23.63 -19.61
C GLY A 392 23.70 -23.66 -20.64
N LEU A 393 22.42 -23.60 -20.19
CA LEU A 393 21.22 -23.74 -21.04
C LEU A 393 20.72 -22.43 -21.59
N PHE A 394 21.16 -21.29 -21.02
CA PHE A 394 20.68 -19.96 -21.36
C PHE A 394 21.78 -18.97 -21.66
N ARG A 395 21.49 -17.98 -22.48
CA ARG A 395 22.26 -16.75 -22.71
C ARG A 395 21.34 -15.57 -22.50
N ILE A 396 21.52 -14.83 -21.41
CA ILE A 396 20.61 -13.79 -20.96
C ILE A 396 21.22 -12.41 -21.16
N THR A 397 20.50 -11.55 -21.86
CA THR A 397 20.73 -10.11 -21.85
C THR A 397 19.79 -9.46 -20.86
N ILE A 398 20.28 -8.55 -20.01
CA ILE A 398 19.42 -7.76 -19.12
C ILE A 398 19.38 -6.31 -19.58
N GLN A 399 18.20 -5.68 -19.55
CA GLN A 399 18.01 -4.29 -19.95
C GLN A 399 17.07 -3.57 -18.99
N GLY A 400 17.55 -2.42 -18.48
CA GLY A 400 16.76 -1.52 -17.63
C GLY A 400 16.18 -0.36 -18.43
N LYS A 401 14.98 0.07 -18.08
CA LYS A 401 14.29 1.25 -18.63
C LYS A 401 13.59 2.04 -17.52
N PRO A 402 13.53 3.38 -17.61
CA PRO A 402 12.65 4.16 -16.76
C PRO A 402 11.20 3.70 -16.89
N TRP A 403 10.42 3.82 -15.83
CA TRP A 403 9.05 3.27 -15.73
C TRP A 403 8.16 3.63 -16.93
N THR A 404 8.16 4.88 -17.36
CA THR A 404 7.32 5.34 -18.49
C THR A 404 7.68 4.64 -19.81
N GLU A 405 8.99 4.44 -20.09
CA GLU A 405 9.44 3.70 -21.28
C GLU A 405 9.18 2.21 -21.12
N PHE A 406 9.41 1.69 -19.92
CA PHE A 406 9.19 0.29 -19.59
C PHE A 406 7.73 -0.11 -19.81
N GLN A 407 6.76 0.74 -19.38
CA GLN A 407 5.34 0.52 -19.63
C GLN A 407 5.00 0.46 -21.12
N LYS A 408 5.56 1.35 -21.93
CA LYS A 408 5.36 1.32 -23.39
C LYS A 408 5.87 0.01 -24.01
N GLY A 409 7.05 -0.45 -23.55
CA GLY A 409 7.67 -1.67 -24.07
C GLY A 409 6.85 -2.93 -23.79
N TYR A 410 6.42 -3.16 -22.56
CA TYR A 410 5.62 -4.34 -22.28
C TYR A 410 4.20 -4.25 -22.85
N SER A 411 3.59 -3.05 -22.87
CA SER A 411 2.26 -2.85 -23.45
C SER A 411 2.21 -3.05 -24.96
N SER A 412 3.33 -2.87 -25.66
CA SER A 412 3.44 -3.14 -27.10
C SER A 412 3.84 -4.58 -27.43
N GLY A 413 4.03 -5.45 -26.42
CA GLY A 413 4.52 -6.81 -26.62
C GLY A 413 6.01 -6.90 -27.00
N ALA A 414 6.77 -5.81 -26.89
CA ALA A 414 8.20 -5.78 -27.30
C ALA A 414 9.13 -6.57 -26.37
N TYR A 415 8.68 -6.91 -25.15
CA TYR A 415 9.51 -7.59 -24.17
C TYR A 415 9.18 -9.07 -24.06
N PRO A 416 10.14 -9.97 -24.40
CA PRO A 416 9.93 -11.41 -24.26
C PRO A 416 9.74 -11.84 -22.79
N VAL A 417 10.56 -11.28 -21.88
CA VAL A 417 10.50 -11.52 -20.44
C VAL A 417 10.72 -10.20 -19.70
N PHE A 418 9.89 -9.92 -18.72
CA PHE A 418 10.04 -8.70 -17.91
C PHE A 418 9.63 -8.91 -16.46
N GLY A 419 10.28 -8.16 -15.55
CA GLY A 419 9.97 -8.19 -14.13
C GLY A 419 8.90 -7.19 -13.75
N ARG A 420 7.94 -7.63 -12.93
CA ARG A 420 6.89 -6.77 -12.39
C ARG A 420 6.78 -6.95 -10.88
N GLY A 421 6.24 -5.95 -10.24
CA GLY A 421 5.79 -6.02 -8.85
C GLY A 421 4.30 -5.73 -8.75
N TRP A 422 3.70 -6.24 -7.71
CA TRP A 422 2.33 -5.93 -7.32
C TRP A 422 2.29 -5.51 -5.86
N PHE A 423 1.64 -4.40 -5.60
CA PHE A 423 1.29 -3.93 -4.27
C PHE A 423 -0.22 -4.14 -4.13
N PRO A 424 -0.69 -4.85 -3.10
CA PRO A 424 -2.11 -5.15 -3.00
C PRO A 424 -2.94 -3.88 -2.75
N ASP A 425 -4.08 -3.80 -3.43
CA ASP A 425 -5.08 -2.78 -3.17
C ASP A 425 -5.90 -3.14 -1.93
N PHE A 426 -6.17 -4.44 -1.77
CA PHE A 426 -6.89 -4.99 -0.63
C PHE A 426 -6.46 -6.45 -0.36
N PRO A 427 -6.64 -6.95 0.87
CA PRO A 427 -6.10 -8.24 1.31
C PRO A 427 -7.03 -9.42 0.92
N ASP A 428 -7.23 -9.63 -0.36
CA ASP A 428 -8.03 -10.74 -0.90
C ASP A 428 -7.26 -11.43 -2.03
N PRO A 429 -7.31 -12.77 -2.16
CA PRO A 429 -6.63 -13.49 -3.24
C PRO A 429 -7.08 -13.07 -4.66
N ASP A 430 -8.30 -12.54 -4.82
CA ASP A 430 -8.78 -11.97 -6.09
C ASP A 430 -7.82 -10.88 -6.59
N ASN A 431 -7.28 -10.06 -5.70
CA ASN A 431 -6.35 -8.97 -6.03
C ASN A 431 -4.97 -9.46 -6.53
N PHE A 432 -4.65 -10.73 -6.34
CA PHE A 432 -3.39 -11.35 -6.79
C PHE A 432 -3.56 -12.29 -7.99
N ILE A 433 -4.78 -12.50 -8.46
CA ILE A 433 -5.06 -13.35 -9.62
C ILE A 433 -5.80 -12.57 -10.72
N ALA A 434 -6.93 -11.94 -10.38
CA ALA A 434 -7.80 -11.29 -11.38
C ALA A 434 -7.11 -10.18 -12.21
N PRO A 435 -6.21 -9.34 -11.63
CA PRO A 435 -5.53 -8.31 -12.42
C PRO A 435 -4.59 -8.84 -13.50
N PHE A 436 -4.21 -10.12 -13.46
CA PHE A 436 -3.16 -10.68 -14.32
C PHE A 436 -3.69 -11.60 -15.42
N VAL A 437 -4.97 -11.94 -15.40
CA VAL A 437 -5.60 -12.84 -16.36
C VAL A 437 -6.61 -12.12 -17.26
N GLY A 438 -6.91 -12.74 -18.40
CA GLY A 438 -7.81 -12.18 -19.39
C GLY A 438 -7.11 -11.27 -20.41
N GLU A 439 -7.88 -10.81 -21.40
CA GLU A 439 -7.38 -10.03 -22.53
C GLU A 439 -6.86 -8.63 -22.13
N ASN A 440 -7.60 -7.94 -21.27
CA ASN A 440 -7.30 -6.57 -20.83
C ASN A 440 -6.73 -6.51 -19.40
N ASN A 441 -5.74 -7.36 -19.10
CA ASN A 441 -5.15 -7.44 -17.79
C ASN A 441 -4.14 -6.29 -17.50
N ALA A 442 -3.74 -6.14 -16.24
CA ALA A 442 -2.82 -5.10 -15.80
C ALA A 442 -1.40 -5.21 -16.39
N LEU A 443 -1.06 -6.36 -16.97
CA LEU A 443 0.24 -6.60 -17.59
C LEU A 443 0.26 -6.20 -19.07
N ARG A 444 -0.90 -5.88 -19.66
CA ARG A 444 -1.05 -5.58 -21.09
C ARG A 444 -0.50 -6.69 -22.00
N THR A 445 -0.40 -7.90 -21.47
CA THR A 445 0.03 -9.11 -22.18
C THR A 445 -1.09 -10.11 -22.06
N PRO A 446 -1.76 -10.50 -23.16
CA PRO A 446 -2.90 -11.41 -23.09
C PRO A 446 -2.57 -12.70 -22.37
N TYR A 447 -3.37 -13.05 -21.40
CA TYR A 447 -3.28 -14.31 -20.67
C TYR A 447 -4.67 -14.94 -20.59
N GLU A 448 -4.98 -15.74 -21.60
CA GLU A 448 -6.24 -16.45 -21.66
C GLU A 448 -6.17 -17.73 -20.81
N SER A 449 -7.05 -17.82 -19.86
CA SER A 449 -7.36 -19.03 -19.10
C SER A 449 -8.87 -19.05 -18.85
N PRO A 450 -9.65 -19.71 -19.75
CA PRO A 450 -11.11 -19.76 -19.61
C PRO A 450 -11.58 -20.30 -18.27
N GLU A 451 -10.90 -21.30 -17.71
CA GLU A 451 -11.22 -21.84 -16.38
C GLU A 451 -11.10 -20.76 -15.30
N ILE A 452 -10.01 -19.95 -15.31
CA ILE A 452 -9.84 -18.88 -14.32
C ILE A 452 -10.88 -17.76 -14.57
N THR A 453 -10.99 -17.28 -15.80
CA THR A 453 -11.77 -16.06 -16.11
C THR A 453 -13.27 -16.30 -16.15
N ASN A 454 -13.73 -17.48 -16.60
CA ASN A 454 -15.15 -17.75 -16.83
C ASN A 454 -15.79 -18.62 -15.74
N GLU A 455 -14.99 -19.31 -14.92
CA GLU A 455 -15.49 -20.21 -13.88
C GLU A 455 -15.02 -19.82 -12.48
N LEU A 456 -13.70 -19.85 -12.22
CA LEU A 456 -13.17 -19.69 -10.85
C LEU A 456 -13.40 -18.28 -10.28
N LEU A 457 -13.02 -17.23 -11.01
CA LEU A 457 -13.23 -15.84 -10.57
C LEU A 457 -14.72 -15.49 -10.44
N PRO A 458 -15.60 -15.75 -11.43
CA PRO A 458 -17.03 -15.47 -11.27
C PRO A 458 -17.67 -16.24 -10.11
N ARG A 459 -17.25 -17.49 -9.86
CA ARG A 459 -17.74 -18.29 -8.72
C ARG A 459 -17.28 -17.69 -7.41
N SER A 460 -15.99 -17.33 -7.28
CA SER A 460 -15.46 -16.72 -6.05
C SER A 460 -16.15 -15.39 -5.71
N ARG A 461 -16.52 -14.59 -6.72
CA ARG A 461 -17.16 -13.28 -6.55
C ARG A 461 -18.64 -13.35 -6.15
N ARG A 462 -19.25 -14.54 -6.21
CA ARG A 462 -20.60 -14.80 -5.68
C ARG A 462 -20.62 -15.22 -4.23
N GLU A 463 -19.44 -15.47 -3.64
CA GLU A 463 -19.32 -15.97 -2.27
C GLU A 463 -18.79 -14.86 -1.36
N THR A 464 -19.59 -14.47 -0.37
CA THR A 464 -19.23 -13.42 0.60
C THR A 464 -18.28 -13.92 1.69
N ASP A 465 -18.33 -15.20 2.02
CA ASP A 465 -17.33 -15.84 2.88
C ASP A 465 -16.03 -16.06 2.11
N ARG A 466 -15.09 -15.14 2.29
CA ARG A 466 -13.80 -15.20 1.57
C ARG A 466 -12.90 -16.37 2.02
N GLY A 467 -13.18 -16.98 3.16
CA GLY A 467 -12.55 -18.23 3.56
C GLY A 467 -13.02 -19.43 2.73
N ALA A 468 -14.29 -19.43 2.31
CA ALA A 468 -14.89 -20.51 1.52
C ALA A 468 -14.38 -20.56 0.06
N VAL A 469 -13.76 -19.49 -0.44
CA VAL A 469 -13.27 -19.41 -1.84
C VAL A 469 -11.81 -19.85 -2.03
N THR A 470 -11.15 -20.30 -0.98
CA THR A 470 -9.74 -20.70 -0.99
C THR A 470 -9.45 -21.70 -2.12
N LYS A 471 -10.28 -22.73 -2.29
CA LYS A 471 -10.10 -23.76 -3.32
C LYS A 471 -10.12 -23.23 -4.75
N GLN A 472 -10.91 -22.19 -5.03
CA GLN A 472 -10.94 -21.57 -6.35
C GLN A 472 -9.60 -20.90 -6.66
N PHE A 473 -8.99 -20.25 -5.67
CA PHE A 473 -7.71 -19.59 -5.82
C PHE A 473 -6.52 -20.55 -5.77
N GLU A 474 -6.60 -21.65 -5.01
CA GLU A 474 -5.64 -22.76 -5.09
C GLU A 474 -5.62 -23.31 -6.52
N ARG A 475 -6.81 -23.63 -7.08
CA ARG A 475 -6.91 -24.14 -8.45
C ARG A 475 -6.40 -23.13 -9.50
N ALA A 476 -6.67 -21.85 -9.35
CA ALA A 476 -6.13 -20.83 -10.24
C ALA A 476 -4.59 -20.79 -10.20
N GLN A 477 -3.98 -20.95 -9.03
CA GLN A 477 -2.53 -20.98 -8.87
C GLN A 477 -1.90 -22.27 -9.44
N GLU A 478 -2.57 -23.43 -9.34
CA GLU A 478 -2.16 -24.64 -10.05
C GLU A 478 -2.06 -24.40 -11.57
N ILE A 479 -3.09 -23.79 -12.17
CA ILE A 479 -3.10 -23.45 -13.61
C ILE A 479 -1.96 -22.51 -13.96
N ILE A 480 -1.74 -21.46 -13.16
CA ILE A 480 -0.64 -20.50 -13.37
C ILE A 480 0.72 -21.19 -13.27
N ALA A 481 0.90 -22.10 -12.31
CA ALA A 481 2.13 -22.86 -12.14
C ALA A 481 2.37 -23.88 -13.27
N ASP A 482 1.29 -24.48 -13.83
CA ASP A 482 1.39 -25.33 -15.02
C ASP A 482 1.88 -24.58 -16.25
N ASP A 483 1.39 -23.36 -16.41
CA ASP A 483 1.58 -22.56 -17.59
C ASP A 483 2.87 -21.71 -17.54
N VAL A 484 3.28 -21.34 -16.32
CA VAL A 484 4.46 -20.48 -16.05
C VAL A 484 4.43 -19.19 -16.88
N ARG A 485 3.24 -18.60 -17.10
CA ARG A 485 3.13 -17.28 -17.73
C ARG A 485 3.55 -16.18 -16.76
N LEU A 486 3.36 -16.44 -15.47
CA LEU A 486 3.80 -15.63 -14.34
C LEU A 486 4.69 -16.52 -13.48
N LEU A 487 5.86 -16.04 -13.10
CA LEU A 487 6.78 -16.77 -12.24
C LEU A 487 7.05 -15.94 -10.98
N PRO A 488 6.41 -16.25 -9.84
CA PRO A 488 6.67 -15.56 -8.59
C PRO A 488 8.11 -15.80 -8.14
N LEU A 489 8.75 -14.76 -7.64
CA LEU A 489 10.14 -14.78 -7.17
C LEU A 489 10.23 -14.62 -5.65
N TRP A 490 9.66 -13.54 -5.13
CA TRP A 490 9.74 -13.22 -3.71
C TRP A 490 8.61 -12.26 -3.28
N GLN A 491 8.34 -12.26 -1.97
CA GLN A 491 7.52 -11.24 -1.31
C GLN A 491 8.37 -10.41 -0.35
N GLY A 492 8.06 -9.12 -0.26
CA GLY A 492 8.75 -8.18 0.60
C GLY A 492 8.38 -8.37 2.07
N LYS A 493 9.27 -7.95 2.95
CA LYS A 493 8.99 -7.68 4.35
C LYS A 493 8.88 -6.18 4.56
N LEU A 494 8.06 -5.77 5.50
CA LEU A 494 7.93 -4.38 5.89
C LEU A 494 8.63 -4.14 7.21
N TYR A 495 9.28 -2.98 7.32
CA TYR A 495 10.00 -2.58 8.50
C TYR A 495 9.53 -1.22 8.98
N ILE A 496 9.29 -1.10 10.28
CA ILE A 496 9.08 0.16 10.97
C ILE A 496 10.24 0.34 11.94
N ALA A 497 11.03 1.39 11.74
CA ALA A 497 12.07 1.77 12.67
C ALA A 497 11.58 2.94 13.54
N SER A 498 11.68 2.85 14.85
CA SER A 498 11.17 3.87 15.76
C SER A 498 12.09 4.10 16.96
N SER A 499 11.98 5.29 17.56
CA SER A 499 12.50 5.53 18.91
C SER A 499 11.84 4.58 19.91
N GLU A 500 12.55 4.15 20.97
CA GLU A 500 11.99 3.36 22.07
C GLU A 500 10.78 4.02 22.74
N GLU A 501 10.72 5.35 22.69
CA GLU A 501 9.64 6.14 23.27
C GLU A 501 8.32 6.01 22.51
N ILE A 502 8.36 5.49 21.27
CA ILE A 502 7.17 5.31 20.45
C ILE A 502 6.65 3.88 20.57
N GLY A 503 5.38 3.77 20.84
CA GLY A 503 4.61 2.53 20.83
C GLY A 503 3.59 2.51 19.68
N GLY A 504 3.02 1.34 19.43
CA GLY A 504 1.95 1.13 18.45
C GLY A 504 2.42 0.83 17.03
N GLY A 505 3.72 0.93 16.73
CA GLY A 505 4.26 0.67 15.38
C GLY A 505 3.92 -0.74 14.86
N GLU A 506 3.94 -1.73 15.75
CA GLU A 506 3.60 -3.13 15.44
C GLU A 506 2.14 -3.34 15.00
N ARG A 507 1.28 -2.36 15.24
CA ARG A 507 -0.16 -2.38 14.93
C ARG A 507 -0.58 -1.31 13.94
N ALA A 508 0.34 -0.41 13.60
CA ALA A 508 0.01 0.79 12.83
C ALA A 508 -0.25 0.52 11.33
N LEU A 509 0.09 -0.66 10.81
CA LEU A 509 -0.16 -0.98 9.41
C LEU A 509 -1.49 -1.70 9.25
N ASP A 510 -2.31 -1.19 8.32
CA ASP A 510 -3.47 -1.93 7.85
C ASP A 510 -3.02 -3.07 6.89
N PRO A 511 -3.89 -4.01 6.54
CA PRO A 511 -3.52 -5.14 5.70
C PRO A 511 -3.17 -4.76 4.24
N THR A 512 -3.40 -3.51 3.82
CA THR A 512 -2.91 -2.94 2.57
C THR A 512 -1.55 -2.27 2.75
N THR A 513 -0.98 -2.40 3.96
CA THR A 513 0.31 -1.83 4.36
C THR A 513 0.34 -0.31 4.48
N VAL A 514 -0.80 0.34 4.57
CA VAL A 514 -0.93 1.79 4.80
C VAL A 514 -0.91 2.10 6.29
N MET A 515 -0.17 3.13 6.70
CA MET A 515 -0.01 3.46 8.11
C MET A 515 -1.23 4.19 8.69
N GLN A 516 -1.76 3.61 9.75
CA GLN A 516 -2.80 4.18 10.61
C GLN A 516 -2.12 5.00 11.72
N LEU A 517 -1.94 6.29 11.48
CA LEU A 517 -1.18 7.17 12.39
C LEU A 517 -1.77 7.26 13.80
N TRP A 518 -3.07 6.97 13.95
CA TRP A 518 -3.76 6.96 15.25
C TRP A 518 -3.33 5.84 16.20
N GLU A 519 -2.69 4.78 15.69
CA GLU A 519 -2.15 3.70 16.53
C GLU A 519 -0.84 4.08 17.24
N LEU A 520 -0.12 5.07 16.71
CA LEU A 520 1.14 5.52 17.30
C LEU A 520 0.90 6.32 18.59
N PHE A 521 1.73 6.11 19.61
CA PHE A 521 1.68 6.85 20.85
C PHE A 521 3.07 7.00 21.48
N ARG A 522 3.25 8.07 22.27
CA ARG A 522 4.43 8.18 23.13
C ARG A 522 4.19 7.40 24.43
N LYS A 523 5.13 6.55 24.78
CA LYS A 523 5.12 5.83 26.05
C LYS A 523 5.33 6.83 27.19
N ALA A 524 4.68 6.60 28.33
CA ALA A 524 4.96 7.36 29.53
C ALA A 524 6.41 7.12 29.98
N SER A 525 7.16 8.18 30.22
CA SER A 525 8.46 8.08 30.88
C SER A 525 8.20 7.78 32.38
N TRP A 526 8.68 6.67 32.84
CA TRP A 526 8.67 6.31 34.27
C TRP A 526 9.89 6.91 34.96
#